data_b2d2ef2fc875415845c124808826e426
#
_entry.id   b2d2ef2fc875415845c124808826e426
#
_cell.length_a   1.000
_cell.length_b   1.000
_cell.length_c   1.000
_cell.angle_alpha   90.00
_cell.angle_beta   90.00
_cell.angle_gamma   90.00
#
_symmetry.space_group_name_H-M   'P 1'
#
loop_
_entity.id
_entity.type
_entity.pdbx_description
1 polymer ?
#
loop_
_entity_poly.entity_id
_entity_poly.type
_entity_poly.pdbx_seq_one_letter_code
_entity_poly.pdbx_strand_id
1 'polypeptide(L)'
;LIQKQSEYQKEAEKRANILREQNFGNRIYVRGLIEFTNYCKNDCYYCGIRKSNQNAERYRLSTEQILECTDTGYELGFRTFVLQGGEDAWYTDERILELVCAIRERHPDCAITLSLGERNRDSYEGRGRPLPASP
;
A
#
# COMPACT_ATOMS: atom_id res chain seq x y z
N LEU A 1 10.33 37.85 -7.96
CA LEU A 1 9.49 36.63 -7.97
C LEU A 1 10.06 35.52 -7.10
N ILE A 2 11.35 35.21 -7.18
CA ILE A 2 12.01 34.13 -6.40
C ILE A 2 11.99 34.42 -4.89
N GLN A 3 12.23 35.67 -4.45
CA GLN A 3 12.19 36.05 -3.03
C GLN A 3 10.79 35.86 -2.40
N LYS A 4 9.73 36.27 -3.11
CA LYS A 4 8.35 36.05 -2.64
C LYS A 4 7.99 34.57 -2.54
N GLN A 5 8.49 33.74 -3.43
CA GLN A 5 8.28 32.29 -3.39
C GLN A 5 8.91 31.67 -2.12
N SER A 6 10.09 32.14 -1.71
CA SER A 6 10.74 31.70 -0.48
C SER A 6 9.98 32.10 0.80
N GLU A 7 9.35 33.28 0.82
CA GLU A 7 8.53 33.72 1.95
C GLU A 7 7.24 32.92 2.08
N TYR A 8 6.54 32.70 0.97
CA TYR A 8 5.34 31.84 0.95
C TYR A 8 5.65 30.39 1.33
N GLN A 9 6.79 29.86 0.90
CA GLN A 9 7.23 28.52 1.29
C GLN A 9 7.45 28.42 2.79
N LYS A 10 8.15 29.36 3.41
CA LYS A 10 8.38 29.38 4.86
C LYS A 10 7.09 29.48 5.66
N GLU A 11 6.14 30.30 5.20
CA GLU A 11 4.84 30.43 5.86
C GLU A 11 4.01 29.12 5.71
N ALA A 12 4.05 28.49 4.54
CA ALA A 12 3.40 27.19 4.32
C ALA A 12 4.00 26.08 5.19
N GLU A 13 5.33 26.03 5.31
CA GLU A 13 6.04 25.09 6.18
C GLU A 13 5.66 25.29 7.65
N LYS A 14 5.60 26.55 8.11
CA LYS A 14 5.20 26.88 9.47
C LYS A 14 3.76 26.42 9.76
N ARG A 15 2.82 26.71 8.87
CA ARG A 15 1.43 26.27 9.00
C ARG A 15 1.30 24.75 8.96
N ALA A 16 2.00 24.09 8.06
CA ALA A 16 2.02 22.63 7.97
C ALA A 16 2.53 22.00 9.27
N ASN A 17 3.61 22.53 9.85
CA ASN A 17 4.14 22.06 11.11
C ASN A 17 3.15 22.24 12.27
N ILE A 18 2.49 23.39 12.39
CA ILE A 18 1.47 23.64 13.42
C ILE A 18 0.33 22.61 13.30
N LEU A 19 -0.21 22.42 12.08
CA LEU A 19 -1.29 21.46 11.84
C LEU A 19 -0.85 20.02 12.12
N ARG A 20 0.38 19.66 11.73
CA ARG A 20 0.93 18.34 12.03
C ARG A 20 1.02 18.12 13.54
N GLU A 21 1.58 19.07 14.28
CA GLU A 21 1.72 18.97 15.75
C GLU A 21 0.36 18.86 16.45
N GLN A 22 -0.63 19.64 16.01
CA GLN A 22 -1.97 19.62 16.58
C GLN A 22 -2.70 18.31 16.35
N ASN A 23 -2.51 17.66 15.18
CA ASN A 23 -3.26 16.44 14.79
C ASN A 23 -2.49 15.15 15.10
N PHE A 24 -1.17 15.14 14.98
CA PHE A 24 -0.36 13.93 15.04
C PHE A 24 0.78 14.00 16.08
N GLY A 25 1.03 15.16 16.67
CA GLY A 25 2.20 15.39 17.52
C GLY A 25 3.50 15.22 16.73
N ASN A 26 4.56 14.78 17.41
CA ASN A 26 5.88 14.53 16.80
C ASN A 26 6.07 13.06 16.36
N ARG A 27 4.99 12.31 16.19
CA ARG A 27 5.07 10.91 15.80
C ARG A 27 5.37 10.76 14.31
N ILE A 28 6.24 9.82 13.99
CA ILE A 28 6.48 9.34 12.63
C ILE A 28 5.87 7.95 12.53
N TYR A 29 4.96 7.78 11.55
CA TYR A 29 4.34 6.49 11.30
C TYR A 29 5.14 5.75 10.24
N VAL A 30 5.75 4.63 10.63
CA VAL A 30 6.48 3.74 9.74
C VAL A 30 5.53 2.63 9.30
N ARG A 31 5.56 2.30 8.00
CA ARG A 31 4.72 1.27 7.40
C ARG A 31 5.58 0.14 6.86
N GLY A 32 5.15 -1.10 7.04
CA GLY A 32 5.74 -2.26 6.40
C GLY A 32 5.28 -2.33 4.94
N LEU A 33 6.21 -2.27 3.98
CA LEU A 33 5.92 -2.42 2.57
C LEU A 33 6.17 -3.87 2.15
N ILE A 34 5.18 -4.48 1.51
CA ILE A 34 5.27 -5.83 0.94
C ILE A 34 5.00 -5.73 -0.55
N GLU A 35 6.04 -5.86 -1.34
CA GLU A 35 5.93 -5.92 -2.80
C GLU A 35 5.64 -7.37 -3.21
N PHE A 36 4.37 -7.72 -3.35
CA PHE A 36 3.95 -9.10 -3.50
C PHE A 36 3.94 -9.62 -4.94
N THR A 37 4.00 -8.73 -5.92
CA THR A 37 4.15 -9.07 -7.35
C THR A 37 4.81 -7.94 -8.11
N ASN A 38 5.66 -8.27 -9.08
CA ASN A 38 6.21 -7.32 -10.03
C ASN A 38 5.73 -7.57 -11.47
N TYR A 39 4.71 -8.40 -11.67
CA TYR A 39 4.00 -8.46 -12.94
C TYR A 39 3.12 -7.22 -13.11
N CYS A 40 3.13 -6.65 -14.31
CA CYS A 40 2.27 -5.51 -14.66
C CYS A 40 1.81 -5.62 -16.11
N LYS A 41 0.53 -5.33 -16.37
CA LYS A 41 -0.02 -5.28 -17.73
C LYS A 41 0.39 -4.02 -18.49
N ASN A 42 0.78 -2.95 -17.77
CA ASN A 42 1.07 -1.64 -18.31
C ASN A 42 2.55 -1.49 -18.72
N ASP A 43 2.79 -0.56 -19.61
CA ASP A 43 4.12 -0.29 -20.16
C ASP A 43 4.57 1.15 -19.95
N CYS A 44 4.44 1.67 -18.73
CA CYS A 44 4.81 3.04 -18.36
C CYS A 44 6.32 3.25 -18.49
N TYR A 45 6.74 4.25 -19.25
CA TYR A 45 8.16 4.51 -19.59
C TYR A 45 9.09 4.63 -18.38
N TYR A 46 8.61 5.20 -17.29
CA TYR A 46 9.42 5.43 -16.07
C TYR A 46 9.47 4.22 -15.13
N CYS A 47 8.69 3.16 -15.38
CA CYS A 47 8.49 2.08 -14.43
C CYS A 47 9.45 0.91 -14.69
N GLY A 48 10.19 0.49 -13.66
CA GLY A 48 11.10 -0.65 -13.74
C GLY A 48 10.39 -1.99 -13.96
N ILE A 49 9.14 -2.12 -13.50
CA ILE A 49 8.33 -3.34 -13.66
C ILE A 49 7.38 -3.29 -14.87
N ARG A 50 7.56 -2.33 -15.80
CA ARG A 50 6.74 -2.26 -17.01
C ARG A 50 6.80 -3.56 -17.82
N LYS A 51 5.71 -3.85 -18.53
CA LYS A 51 5.52 -5.10 -19.29
C LYS A 51 6.69 -5.42 -20.23
N SER A 52 7.20 -4.42 -20.97
CA SER A 52 8.27 -4.61 -21.96
C SER A 52 9.67 -4.80 -21.38
N ASN A 53 9.87 -4.56 -20.06
CA ASN A 53 11.18 -4.73 -19.45
C ASN A 53 11.52 -6.21 -19.27
N GLN A 54 12.32 -6.75 -20.20
CA GLN A 54 12.79 -8.14 -20.20
C GLN A 54 13.90 -8.40 -19.19
N ASN A 55 14.53 -7.35 -18.63
CA ASN A 55 15.60 -7.51 -17.64
C ASN A 55 15.04 -7.64 -16.21
N ALA A 56 13.73 -7.46 -16.00
CA ALA A 56 13.11 -7.64 -14.70
C ALA A 56 12.80 -9.13 -14.46
N GLU A 57 13.46 -9.72 -13.47
CA GLU A 57 13.07 -11.03 -12.98
C GLU A 57 11.68 -10.96 -12.37
N ARG A 58 10.74 -11.78 -12.89
CA ARG A 58 9.33 -11.70 -12.51
C ARG A 58 9.00 -12.69 -11.41
N TYR A 59 8.26 -12.21 -10.42
CA TYR A 59 7.82 -13.03 -9.29
C TYR A 59 6.39 -12.70 -8.86
N ARG A 60 5.79 -13.63 -8.16
CA ARG A 60 4.58 -13.48 -7.35
C ARG A 60 4.82 -14.20 -6.03
N LEU A 61 4.60 -13.54 -4.92
CA LEU A 61 4.62 -14.18 -3.63
C LEU A 61 3.36 -15.04 -3.44
N SER A 62 3.51 -16.16 -2.78
CA SER A 62 2.35 -16.94 -2.34
C SER A 62 1.66 -16.25 -1.14
N THR A 63 0.44 -16.66 -0.83
CA THR A 63 -0.28 -16.17 0.35
C THR A 63 0.52 -16.42 1.62
N GLU A 64 1.12 -17.60 1.74
CA GLU A 64 1.96 -17.99 2.89
C GLU A 64 3.17 -17.07 3.04
N GLN A 65 3.88 -16.78 1.95
CA GLN A 65 5.03 -15.86 1.96
C GLN A 65 4.63 -14.44 2.37
N ILE A 66 3.47 -13.96 1.90
CA ILE A 66 2.95 -12.64 2.30
C ILE A 66 2.59 -12.64 3.79
N LEU A 67 1.98 -13.71 4.29
CA LEU A 67 1.65 -13.85 5.71
C LEU A 67 2.90 -13.93 6.59
N GLU A 68 3.94 -14.64 6.18
CA GLU A 68 5.25 -14.65 6.86
C GLU A 68 5.88 -13.25 6.92
N CYS A 69 5.78 -12.47 5.83
CA CYS A 69 6.24 -11.08 5.83
C CYS A 69 5.44 -10.21 6.82
N THR A 70 4.12 -10.40 6.92
CA THR A 70 3.29 -9.66 7.89
C THR A 70 3.59 -10.09 9.32
N ASP A 71 3.78 -11.37 9.58
CA ASP A 71 4.14 -11.90 10.90
C ASP A 71 5.48 -11.29 11.37
N THR A 72 6.51 -11.36 10.52
CA THR A 72 7.82 -10.76 10.80
C THR A 72 7.71 -9.24 11.03
N GLY A 73 6.97 -8.54 10.20
CA GLY A 73 6.75 -7.11 10.35
C GLY A 73 5.99 -6.77 11.65
N TYR A 74 5.03 -7.58 12.04
CA TYR A 74 4.28 -7.41 13.28
C TYR A 74 5.17 -7.56 14.51
N GLU A 75 6.05 -8.57 14.53
CA GLU A 75 7.06 -8.78 15.58
C GLU A 75 8.03 -7.61 15.68
N LEU A 76 8.41 -6.99 14.55
CA LEU A 76 9.23 -5.78 14.49
C LEU A 76 8.50 -4.50 14.92
N GLY A 77 7.21 -4.58 15.22
CA GLY A 77 6.42 -3.47 15.72
C GLY A 77 5.62 -2.70 14.67
N PHE A 78 5.62 -3.11 13.39
CA PHE A 78 4.75 -2.50 12.39
C PHE A 78 3.27 -2.79 12.70
N ARG A 79 2.43 -1.79 12.46
CA ARG A 79 0.95 -1.88 12.63
C ARG A 79 0.20 -1.38 11.40
N THR A 80 0.94 -1.08 10.35
CA THR A 80 0.38 -0.76 9.02
C THR A 80 1.20 -1.47 7.97
N PHE A 81 0.53 -2.24 7.11
CA PHE A 81 1.13 -2.91 5.97
C PHE A 81 0.62 -2.30 4.67
N VAL A 82 1.53 -2.09 3.73
CA VAL A 82 1.20 -1.65 2.38
C VAL A 82 1.47 -2.82 1.44
N LEU A 83 0.42 -3.39 0.87
CA LEU A 83 0.54 -4.39 -0.18
C LEU A 83 0.68 -3.66 -1.50
N GLN A 84 1.86 -3.73 -2.10
CA GLN A 84 2.16 -3.06 -3.36
C GLN A 84 2.48 -4.07 -4.45
N GLY A 85 2.05 -3.77 -5.66
CA GLY A 85 2.36 -4.58 -6.84
C GLY A 85 2.08 -3.85 -8.13
N GLY A 86 2.46 -4.47 -9.24
CA GLY A 86 2.00 -4.05 -10.55
C GLY A 86 0.51 -4.39 -10.74
N GLU A 87 -0.07 -3.91 -11.86
CA GLU A 87 -1.41 -4.30 -12.27
C GLU A 87 -1.38 -5.72 -12.85
N ASP A 88 -1.37 -6.69 -11.96
CA ASP A 88 -1.30 -8.11 -12.24
C ASP A 88 -2.69 -8.73 -12.25
N ALA A 89 -3.13 -9.21 -13.42
CA ALA A 89 -4.45 -9.82 -13.58
C ALA A 89 -4.62 -11.15 -12.81
N TRP A 90 -3.53 -11.77 -12.35
CA TRP A 90 -3.60 -12.96 -11.51
C TRP A 90 -4.20 -12.66 -10.13
N TYR A 91 -3.96 -11.45 -9.60
CA TYR A 91 -4.57 -10.99 -8.36
C TYR A 91 -5.95 -10.38 -8.65
N THR A 92 -6.96 -11.26 -8.78
CA THR A 92 -8.37 -10.85 -8.88
C THR A 92 -8.84 -10.16 -7.60
N ASP A 93 -10.02 -9.56 -7.63
CA ASP A 93 -10.58 -8.89 -6.46
C ASP A 93 -10.86 -9.90 -5.33
N GLU A 94 -11.29 -11.12 -5.66
CA GLU A 94 -11.51 -12.22 -4.71
C GLU A 94 -10.21 -12.61 -4.01
N ARG A 95 -9.13 -12.82 -4.76
CA ARG A 95 -7.82 -13.19 -4.19
C ARG A 95 -7.24 -12.11 -3.29
N ILE A 96 -7.41 -10.84 -3.67
CA ILE A 96 -7.01 -9.72 -2.81
C ILE A 96 -7.85 -9.69 -1.54
N LEU A 97 -9.15 -9.94 -1.64
CA LEU A 97 -10.02 -9.99 -0.48
C LEU A 97 -9.64 -11.13 0.47
N GLU A 98 -9.45 -12.35 -0.05
CA GLU A 98 -8.98 -13.50 0.73
C GLU A 98 -7.66 -13.20 1.45
N LEU A 99 -6.70 -12.58 0.76
CA LEU A 99 -5.43 -12.18 1.36
C LEU A 99 -5.61 -11.15 2.48
N VAL A 100 -6.43 -10.12 2.27
CA VAL A 100 -6.73 -9.11 3.29
C VAL A 100 -7.40 -9.74 4.51
N CYS A 101 -8.34 -10.67 4.28
CA CYS A 101 -9.00 -11.41 5.36
C CYS A 101 -7.98 -12.22 6.17
N ALA A 102 -7.12 -13.00 5.50
CA ALA A 102 -6.11 -13.82 6.15
C ALA A 102 -5.12 -12.99 6.99
N ILE A 103 -4.70 -11.81 6.49
CA ILE A 103 -3.86 -10.89 7.28
C ILE A 103 -4.63 -10.35 8.49
N ARG A 104 -5.90 -9.97 8.34
CA ARG A 104 -6.72 -9.43 9.43
C ARG A 104 -7.05 -10.47 10.50
N GLU A 105 -7.21 -11.72 10.12
CA GLU A 105 -7.40 -12.81 11.09
C GLU A 105 -6.16 -13.00 11.98
N ARG A 106 -4.95 -12.87 11.43
CA ARG A 106 -3.71 -12.97 12.20
C ARG A 106 -3.38 -11.71 13.00
N HIS A 107 -3.63 -10.54 12.43
CA HIS A 107 -3.25 -9.24 12.97
C HIS A 107 -4.42 -8.25 12.91
N PRO A 108 -5.45 -8.40 13.76
CA PRO A 108 -6.68 -7.60 13.70
C PRO A 108 -6.48 -6.11 14.01
N ASP A 109 -5.41 -5.77 14.71
CA ASP A 109 -5.03 -4.40 15.05
C ASP A 109 -4.19 -3.68 13.98
N CYS A 110 -3.85 -4.38 12.88
CA CYS A 110 -3.09 -3.80 11.78
C CYS A 110 -4.00 -3.12 10.74
N ALA A 111 -3.54 -1.97 10.24
CA ALA A 111 -4.12 -1.34 9.07
C ALA A 111 -3.48 -1.90 7.79
N ILE A 112 -4.28 -2.12 6.76
CA ILE A 112 -3.81 -2.60 5.45
C ILE A 112 -4.10 -1.54 4.41
N THR A 113 -3.10 -1.17 3.64
CA THR A 113 -3.20 -0.28 2.49
C THR A 113 -2.92 -1.08 1.22
N LEU A 114 -3.76 -0.90 0.21
CA LEU A 114 -3.61 -1.56 -1.08
C LEU A 114 -3.09 -0.56 -2.13
N SER A 115 -1.98 -0.88 -2.78
CA SER A 115 -1.38 -0.14 -3.89
C SER A 115 -1.27 -1.06 -5.11
N LEU A 116 -2.40 -1.26 -5.80
CA LEU A 116 -2.60 -2.31 -6.82
C LEU A 116 -2.77 -1.75 -8.24
N GLY A 117 -2.38 -0.50 -8.48
CA GLY A 117 -2.65 0.21 -9.72
C GLY A 117 -4.11 0.68 -9.84
N GLU A 118 -4.51 1.01 -11.06
CA GLU A 118 -5.87 1.51 -11.33
C GLU A 118 -6.87 0.36 -11.44
N ARG A 119 -8.00 0.53 -10.78
CA ARG A 119 -9.14 -0.38 -10.81
C ARG A 119 -10.41 0.40 -11.15
N ASN A 120 -11.41 -0.28 -11.67
CA ASN A 120 -12.71 0.34 -11.94
C ASN A 120 -13.48 0.62 -10.63
N ARG A 121 -14.54 1.43 -10.73
CA ARG A 121 -15.35 1.82 -9.58
C ARG A 121 -16.01 0.61 -8.90
N ASP A 122 -16.48 -0.35 -9.66
CA ASP A 122 -17.17 -1.53 -9.13
C ASP A 122 -16.23 -2.38 -8.27
N SER A 123 -14.96 -2.50 -8.66
CA SER A 123 -13.90 -3.16 -7.88
C SER A 123 -13.68 -2.49 -6.52
N TYR A 124 -13.75 -1.15 -6.45
CA TYR A 124 -13.62 -0.43 -5.19
C TYR A 124 -14.86 -0.56 -4.31
N GLU A 125 -16.06 -0.46 -4.88
CA GLU A 125 -17.32 -0.59 -4.16
C GLU A 125 -17.51 -2.02 -3.62
N GLY A 126 -17.11 -3.04 -4.37
CA GLY A 126 -17.14 -4.44 -3.93
C GLY A 126 -16.24 -4.74 -2.72
N ARG A 127 -15.08 -4.06 -2.60
CA ARG A 127 -14.14 -4.24 -1.48
C ARG A 127 -14.53 -3.47 -0.22
N GLY A 128 -15.35 -2.44 -0.36
CA GLY A 128 -15.87 -1.66 0.77
C GLY A 128 -17.04 -2.32 1.51
N ARG A 129 -17.54 -3.46 1.05
CA ARG A 129 -18.59 -4.19 1.77
C ARG A 129 -18.02 -4.81 3.04
N PRO A 130 -18.73 -4.72 4.18
CA PRO A 130 -18.34 -5.45 5.37
C PRO A 130 -18.27 -6.93 5.05
N LEU A 131 -17.20 -7.57 5.51
CA LEU A 131 -17.05 -9.03 5.41
C LEU A 131 -18.26 -9.69 6.05
N PRO A 132 -18.81 -10.77 5.47
CA PRO A 132 -19.80 -11.57 6.16
C PRO A 132 -19.21 -12.00 7.50
N ALA A 133 -19.98 -11.86 8.57
CA ALA A 133 -19.58 -12.36 9.87
C ALA A 133 -19.19 -13.84 9.72
N SER A 134 -18.03 -14.20 10.22
CA SER A 134 -17.61 -15.60 10.25
C SER A 134 -18.66 -16.43 10.98
N PRO A 135 -18.99 -17.64 10.50
CA PRO A 135 -20.00 -18.49 11.12
C PRO A 135 -19.64 -18.89 12.55
#